data_7b6e883ff33a6ee0272382b6158b4b24
#
_entry.id   7b6e883ff33a6ee0272382b6158b4b24
#
_cell.length_a   1.000
_cell.length_b   1.000
_cell.length_c   1.000
_cell.angle_alpha   90.00
_cell.angle_beta   90.00
_cell.angle_gamma   90.00
#
_symmetry.space_group_name_H-M   'P 1'
#
loop_
_entity.id
_entity.type
_entity.pdbx_description
1 polymer ?
#
loop_
_entity_poly.entity_id
_entity_poly.type
_entity_poly.pdbx_seq_one_letter_code
_entity_poly.pdbx_strand_id
1 'polypeptide(L)'
;LPDPHANDLAPKASGIFHIDLETGESKLIIPLADIAQVGVIPQAKFGIKHYFNHLLYSPDGSRFIALHRWRYPDGSRLTRMITARPDGTDVRIVISNGYASHFIWRDPHHILSQSRHYAGTTNWSNFLFQDKEGGRVEEIGAGILDRSGHLSYLPGNEWILNDTYPKGKERLQTPHLYHVKTKRRIDLGHFHLPAIYTGEWRVDTHPRFSPDSRYVCIDAPDGKAGRQLHLIDIQGLLD
;
A
#
# COMPACT_ATOMS: atom_id res chain seq x y z
N LEU A 1 -8.36 4.05 -22.06
CA LEU A 1 -7.52 4.35 -23.24
C LEU A 1 -6.60 3.16 -23.49
N PRO A 2 -6.32 2.78 -24.75
CA PRO A 2 -5.37 1.72 -25.07
C PRO A 2 -3.96 2.15 -24.61
N ASP A 3 -3.16 1.18 -24.13
CA ASP A 3 -1.75 1.41 -23.77
C ASP A 3 -0.95 1.61 -25.06
N PRO A 4 -0.38 2.82 -25.31
CA PRO A 4 0.43 3.08 -26.50
C PRO A 4 1.71 2.25 -26.54
N HIS A 5 2.11 1.66 -25.42
CA HIS A 5 3.30 0.83 -25.27
C HIS A 5 2.95 -0.64 -24.96
N ALA A 6 1.78 -1.13 -25.39
CA ALA A 6 1.32 -2.47 -25.04
C ALA A 6 2.34 -3.58 -25.33
N ASN A 7 3.09 -3.45 -26.42
CA ASN A 7 4.11 -4.41 -26.88
C ASN A 7 5.53 -4.13 -26.34
N ASP A 8 5.74 -3.02 -25.65
CA ASP A 8 7.02 -2.71 -25.01
C ASP A 8 6.94 -3.11 -23.53
N LEU A 9 7.80 -4.02 -23.12
CA LEU A 9 7.77 -4.59 -21.78
C LEU A 9 8.22 -3.61 -20.70
N ALA A 10 9.13 -2.69 -21.03
CA ALA A 10 9.66 -1.66 -20.13
C ALA A 10 9.98 -0.37 -20.90
N PRO A 11 8.97 0.41 -21.31
CA PRO A 11 9.16 1.56 -22.16
C PRO A 11 10.01 2.66 -21.52
N LYS A 12 10.93 3.24 -22.31
CA LYS A 12 11.80 4.34 -21.88
C LYS A 12 11.04 5.65 -21.65
N ALA A 13 9.94 5.86 -22.34
CA ALA A 13 9.11 7.06 -22.24
C ALA A 13 8.05 6.99 -21.13
N SER A 14 7.93 5.84 -20.45
CA SER A 14 7.01 5.66 -19.31
C SER A 14 7.79 5.46 -18.02
N GLY A 15 7.20 5.88 -16.91
CA GLY A 15 7.85 5.77 -15.61
C GLY A 15 7.19 6.64 -14.55
N ILE A 16 7.99 7.12 -13.62
CA ILE A 16 7.56 8.07 -12.59
C ILE A 16 7.90 9.48 -13.07
N PHE A 17 6.90 10.34 -13.10
CA PHE A 17 7.02 11.74 -13.47
C PHE A 17 6.94 12.62 -12.22
N HIS A 18 7.78 13.63 -12.16
CA HIS A 18 7.64 14.77 -11.27
C HIS A 18 6.90 15.87 -12.01
N ILE A 19 5.90 16.46 -11.37
CA ILE A 19 5.13 17.58 -11.91
C ILE A 19 5.26 18.73 -10.95
N ASP A 20 5.75 19.86 -11.44
CA ASP A 20 5.74 21.12 -10.70
C ASP A 20 4.33 21.69 -10.72
N LEU A 21 3.72 21.92 -9.56
CA LEU A 21 2.34 22.37 -9.46
C LEU A 21 2.15 23.87 -9.73
N GLU A 22 3.22 24.67 -9.70
CA GLU A 22 3.17 26.10 -9.99
C GLU A 22 3.30 26.37 -11.50
N THR A 23 4.21 25.65 -12.14
CA THR A 23 4.50 25.84 -13.58
C THR A 23 3.79 24.86 -14.47
N GLY A 24 3.34 23.71 -13.95
CA GLY A 24 2.80 22.59 -14.71
C GLY A 24 3.86 21.79 -15.48
N GLU A 25 5.15 22.12 -15.32
CA GLU A 25 6.22 21.38 -15.99
C GLU A 25 6.28 19.94 -15.50
N SER A 26 6.42 19.01 -16.44
CA SER A 26 6.47 17.57 -16.18
C SER A 26 7.81 17.00 -16.62
N LYS A 27 8.48 16.24 -15.74
CA LYS A 27 9.77 15.59 -16.01
C LYS A 27 9.71 14.12 -15.64
N LEU A 28 10.10 13.24 -16.56
CA LEU A 28 10.32 11.82 -16.28
C LEU A 28 11.58 11.68 -15.40
N ILE A 29 11.41 11.23 -14.16
CA ILE A 29 12.49 11.12 -13.16
C ILE A 29 12.98 9.69 -12.97
N ILE A 30 12.13 8.68 -13.16
CA ILE A 30 12.51 7.25 -13.12
C ILE A 30 11.85 6.54 -14.31
N PRO A 31 12.58 6.31 -15.43
CA PRO A 31 12.08 5.50 -16.53
C PRO A 31 11.85 4.04 -16.15
N LEU A 32 10.81 3.41 -16.67
CA LEU A 32 10.57 1.98 -16.48
C LEU A 32 11.72 1.11 -17.00
N ALA A 33 12.31 1.50 -18.12
CA ALA A 33 13.45 0.79 -18.70
C ALA A 33 14.65 0.75 -17.75
N ASP A 34 14.91 1.85 -17.03
CA ASP A 34 16.05 1.95 -16.13
C ASP A 34 15.79 1.12 -14.86
N ILE A 35 14.61 1.27 -14.25
CA ILE A 35 14.30 0.53 -13.04
C ILE A 35 14.21 -0.98 -13.29
N ALA A 36 13.80 -1.42 -14.46
CA ALA A 36 13.78 -2.83 -14.83
C ALA A 36 15.17 -3.49 -14.82
N GLN A 37 16.25 -2.69 -14.94
CA GLN A 37 17.64 -3.15 -14.89
C GLN A 37 18.24 -3.11 -13.48
N VAL A 38 17.59 -2.45 -12.53
CA VAL A 38 18.13 -2.28 -11.16
C VAL A 38 17.92 -3.55 -10.35
N GLY A 39 19.01 -4.12 -9.83
CA GLY A 39 19.02 -5.28 -8.95
C GLY A 39 18.49 -6.56 -9.62
N VAL A 40 18.41 -7.64 -8.84
CA VAL A 40 17.84 -8.91 -9.30
C VAL A 40 16.32 -8.86 -9.15
N ILE A 41 15.61 -9.08 -10.26
CA ILE A 41 14.16 -9.31 -10.24
C ILE A 41 13.96 -10.81 -10.02
N PRO A 42 13.42 -11.25 -8.87
CA PRO A 42 13.19 -12.66 -8.62
C PRO A 42 12.27 -13.24 -9.71
N GLN A 43 12.67 -14.40 -10.24
CA GLN A 43 11.87 -15.14 -11.23
C GLN A 43 11.56 -14.33 -12.53
N ALA A 44 12.36 -13.31 -12.85
CA ALA A 44 12.24 -12.61 -14.13
C ALA A 44 12.39 -13.60 -15.28
N LYS A 45 11.29 -13.88 -15.96
CA LYS A 45 11.23 -14.63 -17.20
C LYS A 45 11.04 -13.67 -18.36
N PHE A 46 11.52 -14.05 -19.55
CA PHE A 46 11.28 -13.29 -20.77
C PHE A 46 9.77 -13.02 -20.96
N GLY A 47 9.43 -11.82 -21.43
CA GLY A 47 8.06 -11.46 -21.80
C GLY A 47 7.20 -10.89 -20.67
N ILE A 48 7.79 -10.34 -19.61
CA ILE A 48 7.04 -9.71 -18.50
C ILE A 48 6.88 -8.21 -18.72
N LYS A 49 5.64 -7.72 -18.58
CA LYS A 49 5.31 -6.29 -18.65
C LYS A 49 5.56 -5.62 -17.30
N HIS A 50 6.39 -4.57 -17.29
CA HIS A 50 6.68 -3.76 -16.10
C HIS A 50 5.73 -2.56 -15.99
N TYR A 51 5.42 -2.14 -14.76
CA TYR A 51 4.65 -0.93 -14.48
C TYR A 51 4.88 -0.45 -13.04
N PHE A 52 4.53 0.82 -12.78
CA PHE A 52 4.48 1.38 -11.42
C PHE A 52 3.05 1.60 -10.97
N ASN A 53 2.84 1.55 -9.68
CA ASN A 53 1.66 2.10 -9.03
C ASN A 53 1.94 2.44 -7.56
N HIS A 54 0.96 3.08 -6.90
CA HIS A 54 0.99 3.46 -5.49
C HIS A 54 2.24 4.27 -5.11
N LEU A 55 2.22 5.56 -5.43
CA LEU A 55 3.25 6.50 -5.00
C LEU A 55 2.83 7.19 -3.71
N LEU A 56 3.76 7.37 -2.78
CA LEU A 56 3.52 8.07 -1.51
C LEU A 56 4.80 8.74 -1.02
N TYR A 57 4.76 10.05 -0.81
CA TYR A 57 5.86 10.78 -0.18
C TYR A 57 6.02 10.40 1.30
N SER A 58 7.27 10.44 1.79
CA SER A 58 7.58 10.40 3.21
C SER A 58 6.99 11.62 3.93
N PRO A 59 6.74 11.55 5.26
CA PRO A 59 6.15 12.66 6.01
C PRO A 59 6.91 13.98 5.91
N ASP A 60 8.23 13.92 5.69
CA ASP A 60 9.11 15.08 5.52
C ASP A 60 9.34 15.49 4.06
N GLY A 61 8.74 14.77 3.11
CA GLY A 61 8.87 15.01 1.68
C GLY A 61 10.25 14.68 1.10
N SER A 62 11.20 14.16 1.89
CA SER A 62 12.57 13.89 1.45
C SER A 62 12.70 12.70 0.50
N ARG A 63 11.73 11.79 0.52
CA ARG A 63 11.69 10.58 -0.29
C ARG A 63 10.26 10.24 -0.71
N PHE A 64 10.10 9.34 -1.67
CA PHE A 64 8.83 8.71 -1.96
C PHE A 64 8.98 7.20 -2.14
N ILE A 65 7.88 6.47 -1.89
CA ILE A 65 7.73 5.05 -2.20
C ILE A 65 7.10 4.92 -3.58
N ALA A 66 7.50 3.88 -4.33
CA ALA A 66 6.74 3.37 -5.47
C ALA A 66 6.75 1.84 -5.47
N LEU A 67 5.63 1.24 -5.87
CA LEU A 67 5.59 -0.19 -6.15
C LEU A 67 5.95 -0.42 -7.62
N HIS A 68 7.09 -1.07 -7.86
CA HIS A 68 7.48 -1.57 -9.16
C HIS A 68 6.94 -2.98 -9.33
N ARG A 69 6.07 -3.17 -10.29
CA ARG A 69 5.36 -4.42 -10.56
C ARG A 69 5.70 -4.98 -11.92
N TRP A 70 5.64 -6.28 -12.03
CA TRP A 70 5.71 -6.97 -13.31
C TRP A 70 4.67 -8.09 -13.37
N ARG A 71 4.07 -8.23 -14.55
CA ARG A 71 3.01 -9.18 -14.80
C ARG A 71 3.49 -10.23 -15.78
N TYR A 72 3.26 -11.47 -15.44
CA TYR A 72 3.51 -12.63 -16.29
C TYR A 72 2.37 -12.85 -17.28
N PRO A 73 2.61 -13.60 -18.40
CA PRO A 73 1.58 -13.91 -19.38
C PRO A 73 0.38 -14.69 -18.81
N ASP A 74 0.59 -15.47 -17.74
CA ASP A 74 -0.46 -16.21 -17.02
C ASP A 74 -1.32 -15.30 -16.10
N GLY A 75 -1.07 -13.99 -16.10
CA GLY A 75 -1.78 -13.02 -15.26
C GLY A 75 -1.24 -12.89 -13.84
N SER A 76 -0.35 -13.77 -13.40
CA SER A 76 0.32 -13.64 -12.11
C SER A 76 1.21 -12.39 -12.08
N ARG A 77 1.45 -11.86 -10.89
CA ARG A 77 2.27 -10.66 -10.71
C ARG A 77 3.15 -10.76 -9.49
N LEU A 78 4.31 -10.14 -9.57
CA LEU A 78 5.18 -9.87 -8.44
C LEU A 78 5.35 -8.36 -8.28
N THR A 79 5.74 -7.95 -7.09
CA THR A 79 5.86 -6.53 -6.73
C THR A 79 7.06 -6.35 -5.83
N ARG A 80 7.94 -5.42 -6.15
CA ARG A 80 8.94 -4.92 -5.22
C ARG A 80 8.62 -3.49 -4.79
N MET A 81 9.12 -3.08 -3.65
CA MET A 81 9.02 -1.72 -3.17
C MET A 81 10.35 -1.02 -3.37
N ILE A 82 10.31 0.12 -3.98
CA ILE A 82 11.45 1.04 -4.07
C ILE A 82 11.12 2.33 -3.31
N THR A 83 12.18 3.01 -2.88
CA THR A 83 12.12 4.41 -2.47
C THR A 83 13.14 5.21 -3.27
N ALA A 84 12.88 6.50 -3.48
CA ALA A 84 13.78 7.41 -4.16
C ALA A 84 13.63 8.83 -3.61
N ARG A 85 14.58 9.71 -3.91
CA ARG A 85 14.44 11.15 -3.72
C ARG A 85 13.45 11.74 -4.74
N PRO A 86 12.85 12.92 -4.46
CA PRO A 86 11.89 13.57 -5.36
C PRO A 86 12.42 13.85 -6.77
N ASP A 87 13.73 13.96 -6.94
CA ASP A 87 14.40 14.13 -8.23
C ASP A 87 14.67 12.82 -9.00
N GLY A 88 14.28 11.67 -8.41
CA GLY A 88 14.49 10.33 -8.96
C GLY A 88 15.85 9.71 -8.64
N THR A 89 16.70 10.40 -7.89
CA THR A 89 18.02 9.89 -7.46
C THR A 89 17.93 9.02 -6.19
N ASP A 90 19.04 8.39 -5.81
CA ASP A 90 19.17 7.55 -4.60
C ASP A 90 18.06 6.50 -4.50
N VAL A 91 17.84 5.75 -5.59
CA VAL A 91 16.86 4.64 -5.62
C VAL A 91 17.34 3.51 -4.72
N ARG A 92 16.48 3.08 -3.79
CA ARG A 92 16.71 1.95 -2.88
C ARG A 92 15.66 0.89 -3.09
N ILE A 93 16.05 -0.38 -3.03
CA ILE A 93 15.12 -1.51 -3.03
C ILE A 93 14.88 -1.92 -1.59
N VAL A 94 13.71 -1.59 -1.05
CA VAL A 94 13.35 -1.88 0.37
C VAL A 94 12.77 -3.29 0.50
N ILE A 95 11.89 -3.69 -0.43
CA ILE A 95 11.32 -5.04 -0.49
C ILE A 95 11.65 -5.63 -1.85
N SER A 96 12.52 -6.65 -1.89
CA SER A 96 13.05 -7.23 -3.12
C SER A 96 12.45 -8.59 -3.50
N ASN A 97 11.74 -9.26 -2.57
CA ASN A 97 11.33 -10.65 -2.71
C ASN A 97 10.10 -10.90 -3.62
N GLY A 98 9.53 -9.86 -4.21
CA GLY A 98 8.37 -9.96 -5.10
C GLY A 98 7.01 -9.85 -4.41
N TYR A 99 6.98 -9.66 -3.10
CA TYR A 99 5.74 -9.70 -2.31
C TYR A 99 5.48 -8.41 -1.54
N ALA A 100 5.71 -7.25 -2.14
CA ALA A 100 5.28 -5.97 -1.57
C ALA A 100 3.80 -5.69 -1.88
N SER A 101 3.07 -5.18 -0.88
CA SER A 101 1.67 -4.82 -1.02
C SER A 101 1.38 -3.50 -0.26
N HIS A 102 0.18 -3.35 0.33
CA HIS A 102 -0.24 -2.15 1.04
C HIS A 102 0.82 -1.62 2.01
N PHE A 103 1.00 -0.33 2.05
CA PHE A 103 2.06 0.30 2.83
C PHE A 103 1.68 1.71 3.30
N ILE A 104 2.40 2.16 4.32
CA ILE A 104 2.39 3.54 4.82
C ILE A 104 3.76 3.88 5.42
N TRP A 105 4.19 5.12 5.32
CA TRP A 105 5.29 5.61 6.13
C TRP A 105 4.85 5.71 7.60
N ARG A 106 5.66 5.19 8.52
CA ARG A 106 5.52 5.46 9.95
C ARG A 106 6.21 6.77 10.31
N ASP A 107 7.38 6.97 9.75
CA ASP A 107 8.26 8.15 9.93
C ASP A 107 9.18 8.24 8.69
N PRO A 108 10.05 9.28 8.56
CA PRO A 108 10.91 9.44 7.38
C PRO A 108 11.85 8.27 7.07
N HIS A 109 12.00 7.33 8.00
CA HIS A 109 12.99 6.24 7.91
C HIS A 109 12.39 4.84 7.98
N HIS A 110 11.09 4.71 8.25
CA HIS A 110 10.44 3.41 8.41
C HIS A 110 9.12 3.32 7.68
N ILE A 111 8.89 2.19 7.05
CA ILE A 111 7.71 1.88 6.23
C ILE A 111 7.03 0.64 6.79
N LEU A 112 5.77 0.75 7.17
CA LEU A 112 4.93 -0.40 7.45
C LEU A 112 4.37 -0.92 6.13
N SER A 113 4.57 -2.19 5.82
CA SER A 113 4.05 -2.79 4.58
C SER A 113 3.64 -4.22 4.81
N GLN A 114 2.63 -4.64 4.07
CA GLN A 114 2.30 -6.04 3.93
C GLN A 114 3.28 -6.75 3.01
N SER A 115 3.80 -7.86 3.50
CA SER A 115 4.69 -8.73 2.76
C SER A 115 4.62 -10.17 3.29
N ARG A 116 5.48 -11.04 2.79
CA ARG A 116 5.69 -12.40 3.30
C ARG A 116 7.14 -12.84 3.10
N HIS A 117 7.51 -14.00 3.68
CA HIS A 117 8.88 -14.53 3.66
C HIS A 117 9.90 -13.66 4.38
N TYR A 118 9.47 -12.98 5.45
CA TYR A 118 10.33 -12.26 6.39
C TYR A 118 10.13 -12.80 7.81
N ALA A 119 11.10 -12.58 8.67
CA ALA A 119 11.05 -12.98 10.09
C ALA A 119 10.67 -14.46 10.32
N GLY A 120 11.01 -15.35 9.38
CA GLY A 120 10.72 -16.79 9.48
C GLY A 120 9.29 -17.19 9.12
N THR A 121 8.40 -16.25 8.74
CA THR A 121 7.04 -16.57 8.27
C THR A 121 6.94 -16.65 6.76
N THR A 122 6.13 -17.60 6.25
CA THR A 122 5.76 -17.70 4.85
C THR A 122 4.40 -17.06 4.54
N ASN A 123 3.64 -16.73 5.55
CA ASN A 123 2.33 -16.10 5.43
C ASN A 123 2.46 -14.60 5.18
N TRP A 124 1.40 -14.01 4.64
CA TRP A 124 1.26 -12.56 4.59
C TRP A 124 1.11 -12.01 6.00
N SER A 125 1.92 -11.00 6.34
CA SER A 125 1.87 -10.27 7.59
C SER A 125 2.27 -8.81 7.36
N ASN A 126 2.22 -8.00 8.41
CA ASN A 126 2.65 -6.61 8.37
C ASN A 126 4.06 -6.51 8.92
N PHE A 127 4.94 -5.90 8.17
CA PHE A 127 6.34 -5.71 8.55
C PHE A 127 6.73 -4.25 8.51
N LEU A 128 7.46 -3.82 9.53
CA LEU A 128 8.10 -2.52 9.57
C LEU A 128 9.50 -2.64 8.98
N PHE A 129 9.71 -2.01 7.84
CA PHE A 129 10.98 -1.98 7.13
C PHE A 129 11.71 -0.67 7.42
N GLN A 130 12.99 -0.73 7.70
CA GLN A 130 13.85 0.44 7.64
C GLN A 130 14.05 0.84 6.16
N ASP A 131 13.95 2.13 5.83
CA ASP A 131 14.20 2.65 4.46
C ASP A 131 15.69 2.60 4.10
N LYS A 132 16.17 1.38 3.93
CA LYS A 132 17.55 1.05 3.57
C LYS A 132 17.58 -0.31 2.90
N GLU A 133 18.41 -0.46 1.88
CA GLU A 133 18.66 -1.77 1.28
C GLU A 133 19.29 -2.72 2.33
N GLY A 134 18.67 -3.90 2.49
CA GLY A 134 19.07 -4.83 3.56
C GLY A 134 18.84 -4.31 4.99
N GLY A 135 17.97 -3.32 5.15
CA GLY A 135 17.64 -2.72 6.44
C GLY A 135 16.90 -3.68 7.38
N ARG A 136 16.78 -3.27 8.64
CA ARG A 136 16.03 -4.03 9.66
C ARG A 136 14.58 -4.23 9.24
N VAL A 137 14.07 -5.42 9.51
CA VAL A 137 12.67 -5.81 9.31
C VAL A 137 12.11 -6.35 10.61
N GLU A 138 10.96 -5.86 11.03
CA GLU A 138 10.26 -6.26 12.25
C GLU A 138 8.81 -6.59 11.95
N GLU A 139 8.30 -7.74 12.41
CA GLU A 139 6.90 -8.09 12.24
C GLU A 139 6.03 -7.33 13.25
N ILE A 140 4.97 -6.68 12.77
CA ILE A 140 4.03 -5.88 13.58
C ILE A 140 2.67 -6.56 13.61
N GLY A 141 2.14 -6.77 14.81
CA GLY A 141 0.80 -7.30 15.01
C GLY A 141 0.64 -8.76 14.60
N ALA A 142 1.70 -9.58 14.75
CA ALA A 142 1.67 -11.00 14.47
C ALA A 142 0.45 -11.69 15.11
N GLY A 143 -0.30 -12.46 14.33
CA GLY A 143 -1.51 -13.16 14.77
C GLY A 143 -2.75 -12.26 14.99
N ILE A 144 -2.62 -10.93 14.89
CA ILE A 144 -3.72 -9.96 15.05
C ILE A 144 -3.96 -9.18 13.75
N LEU A 145 -2.90 -8.67 13.14
CA LEU A 145 -2.94 -8.01 11.83
C LEU A 145 -2.56 -9.00 10.71
N ASP A 146 -3.22 -10.15 10.70
CA ASP A 146 -2.95 -11.27 9.77
C ASP A 146 -3.61 -11.11 8.40
N ARG A 147 -4.23 -9.96 8.14
CA ARG A 147 -5.08 -9.71 6.99
C ARG A 147 -4.61 -8.53 6.17
N SER A 148 -4.79 -8.67 4.84
CA SER A 148 -4.58 -7.57 3.91
C SER A 148 -5.59 -6.47 4.14
N GLY A 149 -5.14 -5.21 4.12
CA GLY A 149 -5.97 -4.02 4.29
C GLY A 149 -5.18 -2.73 4.06
N HIS A 150 -5.85 -1.59 4.22
CA HIS A 150 -5.33 -0.26 3.91
C HIS A 150 -4.79 0.40 5.18
N LEU A 151 -3.48 0.29 5.36
CA LEU A 151 -2.76 0.73 6.55
C LEU A 151 -2.59 2.24 6.63
N SER A 152 -2.76 2.81 7.81
CA SER A 152 -2.26 4.15 8.18
C SER A 152 -1.90 4.21 9.66
N TYR A 153 -0.98 5.11 10.03
CA TYR A 153 -0.69 5.43 11.43
C TYR A 153 -1.49 6.65 11.86
N LEU A 154 -2.08 6.61 13.05
CA LEU A 154 -2.58 7.82 13.69
C LEU A 154 -1.38 8.67 14.17
N PRO A 155 -1.58 9.98 14.38
CA PRO A 155 -0.56 10.83 14.99
C PRO A 155 0.02 10.20 16.28
N GLY A 156 1.33 10.34 16.47
CA GLY A 156 2.04 9.69 17.58
C GLY A 156 2.52 8.26 17.28
N ASN A 157 2.06 7.63 16.20
CA ASN A 157 2.49 6.31 15.74
C ASN A 157 2.22 5.16 16.73
N GLU A 158 1.36 5.36 17.72
CA GLU A 158 0.97 4.32 18.68
C GLU A 158 -0.18 3.45 18.16
N TRP A 159 -1.03 4.01 17.31
CA TRP A 159 -2.17 3.33 16.74
C TRP A 159 -2.02 3.17 15.22
N ILE A 160 -2.34 1.97 14.73
CA ILE A 160 -2.50 1.65 13.32
C ILE A 160 -3.98 1.53 13.02
N LEU A 161 -4.47 2.31 12.06
CA LEU A 161 -5.78 2.13 11.44
C LEU A 161 -5.62 1.20 10.23
N ASN A 162 -6.45 0.18 10.15
CA ASN A 162 -6.43 -0.79 9.06
C ASN A 162 -7.86 -1.28 8.77
N ASP A 163 -8.03 -2.04 7.71
CA ASP A 163 -9.28 -2.73 7.38
C ASP A 163 -9.03 -4.17 6.92
N THR A 164 -10.10 -4.87 6.58
CA THR A 164 -10.02 -6.18 5.93
C THR A 164 -10.81 -6.19 4.64
N TYR A 165 -10.37 -6.98 3.67
CA TYR A 165 -11.22 -7.33 2.54
C TYR A 165 -12.41 -8.20 2.95
N PRO A 166 -13.50 -8.24 2.16
CA PRO A 166 -14.71 -8.96 2.53
C PRO A 166 -14.44 -10.46 2.71
N LYS A 167 -14.94 -11.02 3.81
CA LYS A 167 -14.71 -12.40 4.21
C LYS A 167 -15.96 -13.15 4.63
N GLY A 168 -15.83 -14.47 4.57
CA GLY A 168 -16.90 -15.39 4.95
C GLY A 168 -18.12 -15.31 4.03
N LYS A 169 -19.15 -16.03 4.37
CA LYS A 169 -20.43 -16.04 3.63
C LYS A 169 -21.11 -14.68 3.67
N GLU A 170 -20.96 -13.96 4.77
CA GLU A 170 -21.54 -12.64 5.01
C GLU A 170 -20.73 -11.51 4.34
N ARG A 171 -19.58 -11.80 3.75
CA ARG A 171 -18.74 -10.83 3.03
C ARG A 171 -18.49 -9.55 3.84
N LEU A 172 -18.10 -9.70 5.11
CA LEU A 172 -17.85 -8.58 6.01
C LEU A 172 -16.45 -7.98 5.81
N GLN A 173 -16.40 -6.66 5.78
CA GLN A 173 -15.20 -5.84 5.87
C GLN A 173 -15.15 -5.22 7.26
N THR A 174 -13.98 -5.19 7.88
CA THR A 174 -13.83 -4.74 9.27
C THR A 174 -12.71 -3.69 9.38
N PRO A 175 -13.03 -2.39 9.33
CA PRO A 175 -12.10 -1.35 9.74
C PRO A 175 -11.82 -1.48 11.24
N HIS A 176 -10.56 -1.32 11.63
CA HIS A 176 -10.14 -1.53 13.01
C HIS A 176 -8.91 -0.70 13.37
N LEU A 177 -8.77 -0.42 14.66
CA LEU A 177 -7.59 0.17 15.27
C LEU A 177 -6.75 -0.93 15.92
N TYR A 178 -5.43 -0.78 15.87
CA TYR A 178 -4.48 -1.65 16.53
C TYR A 178 -3.44 -0.83 17.29
N HIS A 179 -3.34 -1.00 18.60
CA HIS A 179 -2.34 -0.34 19.42
C HIS A 179 -1.03 -1.15 19.42
N VAL A 180 0.03 -0.54 18.89
CA VAL A 180 1.31 -1.22 18.64
C VAL A 180 1.92 -1.81 19.91
N LYS A 181 1.89 -1.04 21.00
CA LYS A 181 2.57 -1.39 22.26
C LYS A 181 1.80 -2.41 23.09
N THR A 182 0.48 -2.20 23.27
CA THR A 182 -0.36 -3.10 24.08
C THR A 182 -0.93 -4.26 23.28
N LYS A 183 -0.81 -4.25 21.96
CA LYS A 183 -1.38 -5.24 21.02
C LYS A 183 -2.93 -5.30 21.08
N ARG A 184 -3.57 -4.28 21.64
CA ARG A 184 -5.03 -4.16 21.70
C ARG A 184 -5.55 -3.89 20.29
N ARG A 185 -6.59 -4.62 19.87
CA ARG A 185 -7.35 -4.36 18.65
C ARG A 185 -8.77 -3.92 19.00
N ILE A 186 -9.28 -2.93 18.29
CA ILE A 186 -10.65 -2.42 18.41
C ILE A 186 -11.27 -2.43 17.03
N ASP A 187 -12.28 -3.26 16.81
CA ASP A 187 -13.05 -3.27 15.56
C ASP A 187 -14.04 -2.09 15.59
N LEU A 188 -14.04 -1.28 14.55
CA LEU A 188 -14.89 -0.09 14.42
C LEU A 188 -16.26 -0.40 13.84
N GLY A 189 -16.47 -1.64 13.43
CA GLY A 189 -17.73 -2.15 12.88
C GLY A 189 -17.49 -3.24 11.85
N HIS A 190 -18.58 -3.86 11.40
CA HIS A 190 -18.59 -4.92 10.39
C HIS A 190 -19.52 -4.50 9.26
N PHE A 191 -18.96 -4.26 8.08
CA PHE A 191 -19.68 -3.71 6.93
C PHE A 191 -19.85 -4.78 5.86
N HIS A 192 -21.08 -5.10 5.54
CA HIS A 192 -21.41 -6.07 4.49
C HIS A 192 -21.11 -5.48 3.10
N LEU A 193 -20.37 -6.21 2.29
CA LEU A 193 -20.18 -5.89 0.88
C LEU A 193 -21.05 -6.79 0.01
N PRO A 194 -22.20 -6.32 -0.52
CA PRO A 194 -23.04 -7.09 -1.42
C PRO A 194 -22.26 -7.65 -2.63
N ALA A 195 -22.62 -8.85 -3.09
CA ALA A 195 -21.92 -9.54 -4.17
C ALA A 195 -21.95 -8.79 -5.52
N ILE A 196 -22.89 -7.87 -5.69
CA ILE A 196 -22.98 -7.01 -6.87
C ILE A 196 -21.78 -6.05 -7.02
N TYR A 197 -21.12 -5.69 -5.90
CA TYR A 197 -19.94 -4.81 -5.92
C TYR A 197 -18.68 -5.63 -6.23
N THR A 198 -18.40 -5.83 -7.52
CA THR A 198 -17.24 -6.57 -8.04
C THR A 198 -16.53 -5.80 -9.14
N GLY A 199 -15.30 -6.20 -9.48
CA GLY A 199 -14.50 -5.55 -10.50
C GLY A 199 -14.28 -4.07 -10.21
N GLU A 200 -14.59 -3.20 -11.15
CA GLU A 200 -14.45 -1.75 -11.01
C GLU A 200 -15.47 -1.13 -10.04
N TRP A 201 -16.57 -1.83 -9.78
CA TRP A 201 -17.60 -1.41 -8.81
C TRP A 201 -17.30 -1.84 -7.36
N ARG A 202 -16.19 -2.53 -7.14
CA ARG A 202 -15.80 -2.96 -5.80
C ARG A 202 -15.68 -1.76 -4.86
N VAL A 203 -16.17 -1.92 -3.64
CA VAL A 203 -16.09 -0.95 -2.56
C VAL A 203 -15.21 -1.53 -1.47
N ASP A 204 -14.04 -0.95 -1.27
CA ASP A 204 -13.17 -1.25 -0.15
C ASP A 204 -13.35 -0.14 0.90
N THR A 205 -13.29 -0.45 2.19
CA THR A 205 -13.57 0.55 3.23
C THR A 205 -12.55 1.69 3.26
N HIS A 206 -11.31 1.47 2.85
CA HIS A 206 -10.23 2.49 2.73
C HIS A 206 -10.26 3.51 3.89
N PRO A 207 -10.13 3.07 5.14
CA PRO A 207 -10.32 3.95 6.27
C PRO A 207 -9.29 5.10 6.28
N ARG A 208 -9.75 6.29 6.62
CA ARG A 208 -8.95 7.50 6.81
C ARG A 208 -9.37 8.19 8.09
N PHE A 209 -8.42 8.64 8.89
CA PHE A 209 -8.70 9.43 10.07
C PHE A 209 -8.71 10.93 9.76
N SER A 210 -9.49 11.70 10.55
CA SER A 210 -9.48 13.15 10.49
C SER A 210 -8.19 13.73 11.09
N PRO A 211 -7.77 14.96 10.71
CA PRO A 211 -6.53 15.57 11.21
C PRO A 211 -6.45 15.66 12.72
N ASP A 212 -7.58 15.81 13.42
CA ASP A 212 -7.69 15.83 14.87
C ASP A 212 -7.78 14.44 15.51
N SER A 213 -7.73 13.37 14.68
CA SER A 213 -7.84 11.97 15.09
C SER A 213 -9.14 11.60 15.82
N ARG A 214 -10.19 12.42 15.69
CA ARG A 214 -11.48 12.18 16.30
C ARG A 214 -12.36 11.23 15.49
N TYR A 215 -12.25 11.28 14.19
CA TYR A 215 -13.11 10.54 13.28
C TYR A 215 -12.34 9.63 12.35
N VAL A 216 -12.96 8.50 12.01
CA VAL A 216 -12.56 7.65 10.90
C VAL A 216 -13.64 7.71 9.83
N CYS A 217 -13.26 8.08 8.61
CA CYS A 217 -14.10 8.01 7.43
C CYS A 217 -13.84 6.70 6.70
N ILE A 218 -14.90 6.01 6.29
CA ILE A 218 -14.85 4.80 5.47
C ILE A 218 -15.82 4.90 4.29
N ASP A 219 -15.54 4.13 3.25
CA ASP A 219 -16.43 3.92 2.12
C ASP A 219 -17.09 2.55 2.26
N ALA A 220 -18.41 2.51 2.39
CA ALA A 220 -19.13 1.25 2.51
C ALA A 220 -20.55 1.36 1.90
N PRO A 221 -21.11 0.24 1.39
CA PRO A 221 -22.50 0.23 0.96
C PRO A 221 -23.43 0.38 2.17
N ASP A 222 -24.44 1.26 2.01
CA ASP A 222 -25.61 1.31 2.87
C ASP A 222 -26.79 0.69 2.11
N GLY A 223 -27.38 -0.36 2.65
CA GLY A 223 -28.32 -1.28 2.01
C GLY A 223 -29.36 -0.70 1.05
N LYS A 224 -29.82 0.55 1.27
CA LYS A 224 -30.81 1.23 0.42
C LYS A 224 -30.21 2.39 -0.39
N ALA A 225 -29.20 3.06 0.15
CA ALA A 225 -28.61 4.27 -0.45
C ALA A 225 -27.42 3.96 -1.38
N GLY A 226 -27.02 2.69 -1.51
CA GLY A 226 -25.86 2.29 -2.30
C GLY A 226 -24.54 2.63 -1.61
N ARG A 227 -23.52 3.03 -2.37
CA ARG A 227 -22.21 3.39 -1.84
C ARG A 227 -22.26 4.73 -1.11
N GLN A 228 -21.81 4.76 0.14
CA GLN A 228 -21.83 5.93 1.01
C GLN A 228 -20.49 6.11 1.74
N LEU A 229 -20.20 7.36 2.14
CA LEU A 229 -19.17 7.65 3.12
C LEU A 229 -19.79 7.60 4.52
N HIS A 230 -19.16 6.84 5.41
CA HIS A 230 -19.54 6.75 6.81
C HIS A 230 -18.48 7.42 7.67
N LEU A 231 -18.93 8.18 8.67
CA LEU A 231 -18.07 8.83 9.64
C LEU A 231 -18.26 8.17 10.99
N ILE A 232 -17.18 7.64 11.57
CA ILE A 232 -17.15 6.92 12.84
C ILE A 232 -16.42 7.79 13.87
N ASP A 233 -17.09 8.19 14.95
CA ASP A 233 -16.44 8.88 16.07
C ASP A 233 -15.62 7.86 16.87
N ILE A 234 -14.32 8.09 16.99
CA ILE A 234 -13.38 7.23 17.72
C ILE A 234 -12.86 7.91 19.00
N GLN A 235 -13.45 9.05 19.39
CA GLN A 235 -13.11 9.74 20.63
C GLN A 235 -13.39 8.81 21.83
N GLY A 236 -12.42 8.66 22.71
CA GLY A 236 -12.53 7.75 23.87
C GLY A 236 -12.21 6.28 23.59
N LEU A 237 -11.86 5.92 22.34
CA LEU A 237 -11.37 4.58 22.03
C LEU A 237 -9.84 4.45 22.13
N LEU A 238 -9.15 5.59 22.10
CA LEU A 238 -7.68 5.65 22.03
C LEU A 238 -7.00 5.71 23.41
N ASP A 239 -7.78 5.75 24.48
CA ASP A 239 -7.31 5.76 25.87
C ASP A 239 -6.86 4.39 26.38
#